data_51c7e2da03f4a56f173bc6c27ce19269
#
_entry.id   51c7e2da03f4a56f173bc6c27ce19269
#
_cell.length_a   1.000
_cell.length_b   1.000
_cell.length_c   1.000
_cell.angle_alpha   90.00
_cell.angle_beta   90.00
_cell.angle_gamma   90.00
#
_symmetry.space_group_name_H-M   'P 1'
#
loop_
_entity.id
_entity.type
_entity.pdbx_description
1 polymer ?
#
loop_
_entity_poly.entity_id
_entity_poly.type
_entity_poly.pdbx_seq_one_letter_code
_entity_poly.pdbx_strand_id
1 'polypeptide(L)'
;DCIVCVGHDEYWTCEMRDAVDGYIERGGHAARFAGNFMWQTRLEDEGHIQVCYKYRARAEDPIYRGGDVTRATNSWEAPEIGRPGSLTFGLNATRGLYAGWGGCAPRGARGFPVYRPGHWAFAGTGLYYGDLLGAGSHVFGYEVDGLDYVIRNGLPEPGGEDVYPEGLQILALGMTSLVEESADIAIEDQFLTDEDGRFVAETLYGSRSDENLEKV
;
A
#
# COMPACT_ATOMS: atom_id res chain seq x y z
N ASP A 1 17.55 15.39 -10.32
CA ASP A 1 17.24 15.29 -8.90
C ASP A 1 16.16 14.22 -8.70
N CYS A 2 16.11 13.57 -7.53
CA CYS A 2 15.16 12.52 -7.19
C CYS A 2 14.59 12.79 -5.79
N ILE A 3 13.28 12.69 -5.63
CA ILE A 3 12.63 12.60 -4.32
C ILE A 3 12.83 11.19 -3.79
N VAL A 4 13.30 11.05 -2.55
CA VAL A 4 13.50 9.74 -1.92
C VAL A 4 12.71 9.69 -0.62
N CYS A 5 11.74 8.75 -0.54
CA CYS A 5 10.97 8.46 0.66
C CYS A 5 11.51 7.19 1.30
N VAL A 6 11.84 7.22 2.58
CA VAL A 6 12.44 6.08 3.31
C VAL A 6 11.79 5.91 4.67
N GLY A 7 11.54 4.67 5.03
CA GLY A 7 10.95 4.28 6.31
C GLY A 7 9.43 4.20 6.26
N HIS A 8 8.77 4.39 7.41
CA HIS A 8 7.32 4.41 7.51
C HIS A 8 6.75 5.74 7.00
N ASP A 9 5.82 5.70 6.04
CA ASP A 9 5.40 6.87 5.26
C ASP A 9 3.88 6.84 5.00
N GLU A 10 3.11 6.80 6.07
CA GLU A 10 1.68 6.47 6.09
C GLU A 10 0.76 7.68 5.86
N TYR A 11 1.20 8.90 6.25
CA TYR A 11 0.32 10.05 6.43
C TYR A 11 0.69 11.20 5.50
N TRP A 12 -0.08 11.41 4.44
CA TRP A 12 0.13 12.48 3.49
C TRP A 12 -1.08 13.40 3.39
N THR A 13 -0.85 14.71 3.23
CA THR A 13 -1.93 15.61 2.84
C THR A 13 -2.11 15.60 1.32
N CYS A 14 -3.27 16.09 0.85
CA CYS A 14 -3.49 16.32 -0.58
C CYS A 14 -2.37 17.18 -1.18
N GLU A 15 -2.01 18.25 -0.49
CA GLU A 15 -1.03 19.21 -0.95
C GLU A 15 0.39 18.60 -1.09
N MET A 16 0.78 17.72 -0.14
CA MET A 16 2.03 16.95 -0.25
C MET A 16 2.01 16.06 -1.49
N ARG A 17 0.92 15.34 -1.66
CA ARG A 17 0.74 14.42 -2.79
C ARG A 17 0.69 15.17 -4.12
N ASP A 18 -0.05 16.27 -4.22
CA ASP A 18 -0.11 17.11 -5.41
C ASP A 18 1.26 17.65 -5.79
N ALA A 19 2.07 18.03 -4.80
CA ALA A 19 3.43 18.51 -5.05
C ALA A 19 4.33 17.42 -5.66
N VAL A 20 4.21 16.18 -5.18
CA VAL A 20 4.98 15.03 -5.69
C VAL A 20 4.46 14.59 -7.07
N ASP A 21 3.14 14.45 -7.23
CA ASP A 21 2.53 14.09 -8.52
C ASP A 21 2.91 15.12 -9.59
N GLY A 22 2.76 16.42 -9.30
CA GLY A 22 3.16 17.47 -10.22
C GLY A 22 4.67 17.54 -10.49
N TYR A 23 5.52 17.11 -9.56
CA TYR A 23 6.96 17.00 -9.81
C TYR A 23 7.25 15.85 -10.78
N ILE A 24 6.62 14.68 -10.60
CA ILE A 24 6.75 13.53 -11.48
C ILE A 24 6.22 13.84 -12.89
N GLU A 25 5.06 14.48 -12.99
CA GLU A 25 4.46 14.89 -14.29
C GLU A 25 5.37 15.82 -15.11
N ARG A 26 6.18 16.64 -14.43
CA ARG A 26 7.19 17.49 -15.09
C ARG A 26 8.50 16.77 -15.41
N GLY A 27 8.54 15.43 -15.30
CA GLY A 27 9.72 14.61 -15.61
C GLY A 27 10.68 14.44 -14.43
N GLY A 28 10.25 14.76 -13.22
CA GLY A 28 11.00 14.46 -12.01
C GLY A 28 10.98 12.97 -11.67
N HIS A 29 11.90 12.55 -10.81
CA HIS A 29 12.03 11.17 -10.38
C HIS A 29 11.68 11.04 -8.91
N ALA A 30 10.97 9.95 -8.55
CA ALA A 30 10.71 9.61 -7.17
C ALA A 30 11.10 8.14 -6.91
N ALA A 31 11.70 7.88 -5.76
CA ALA A 31 12.00 6.54 -5.28
C ALA A 31 11.44 6.38 -3.87
N ARG A 32 10.57 5.40 -3.66
CA ARG A 32 9.96 5.12 -2.37
C ARG A 32 10.42 3.77 -1.83
N PHE A 33 11.12 3.82 -0.70
CA PHE A 33 11.59 2.67 0.09
C PHE A 33 10.85 2.66 1.42
N ALA A 34 9.54 2.62 1.35
CA ALA A 34 8.62 2.73 2.47
C ALA A 34 7.38 1.89 2.21
N GLY A 35 6.69 1.50 3.25
CA GLY A 35 5.38 0.84 3.20
C GLY A 35 4.26 1.76 3.66
N ASN A 36 3.04 1.24 3.52
CA ASN A 36 1.82 1.77 4.10
C ASN A 36 1.44 3.19 3.65
N PHE A 37 1.42 3.45 2.33
CA PHE A 37 0.92 4.72 1.78
C PHE A 37 -0.62 4.75 1.86
N MET A 38 -1.15 4.95 3.05
CA MET A 38 -2.55 4.66 3.32
C MET A 38 -3.44 5.87 3.56
N TRP A 39 -3.04 6.78 4.44
CA TRP A 39 -3.99 7.75 4.97
C TRP A 39 -3.83 9.14 4.40
N GLN A 40 -4.92 9.67 3.83
CA GLN A 40 -5.05 11.10 3.62
C GLN A 40 -5.23 11.81 4.95
N THR A 41 -4.44 12.85 5.17
CA THR A 41 -4.55 13.74 6.32
C THR A 41 -4.89 15.15 5.89
N ARG A 42 -5.33 15.98 6.83
CA ARG A 42 -5.50 17.42 6.64
C ARG A 42 -4.64 18.20 7.65
N LEU A 43 -4.12 19.33 7.21
CA LEU A 43 -3.59 20.33 8.12
C LEU A 43 -4.67 21.37 8.44
N GLU A 44 -4.83 21.66 9.70
CA GLU A 44 -5.74 22.68 10.25
C GLU A 44 -4.96 23.67 11.10
N ASP A 45 -5.58 24.77 11.52
CA ASP A 45 -4.95 25.82 12.33
C ASP A 45 -3.61 26.28 11.73
N GLU A 46 -3.64 26.75 10.48
CA GLU A 46 -2.45 27.25 9.74
C GLU A 46 -1.29 26.21 9.68
N GLY A 47 -1.62 24.92 9.74
CA GLY A 47 -0.64 23.83 9.68
C GLY A 47 -0.13 23.35 11.04
N HIS A 48 -0.66 23.90 12.13
CA HIS A 48 -0.27 23.48 13.49
C HIS A 48 -0.92 22.19 13.96
N ILE A 49 -2.04 21.77 13.32
CA ILE A 49 -2.77 20.56 13.66
C ILE A 49 -2.85 19.65 12.45
N GLN A 50 -2.36 18.43 12.58
CA GLN A 50 -2.60 17.37 11.60
C GLN A 50 -3.76 16.49 12.05
N VAL A 51 -4.78 16.37 11.20
CA VAL A 51 -6.01 15.62 11.48
C VAL A 51 -6.03 14.32 10.66
N CYS A 52 -6.32 13.20 11.31
CA CYS A 52 -6.54 11.91 10.69
C CYS A 52 -7.54 11.07 11.49
N TYR A 53 -8.73 10.84 10.95
CA TYR A 53 -9.75 10.00 11.59
C TYR A 53 -9.63 8.51 11.25
N LYS A 54 -8.88 8.17 10.20
CA LYS A 54 -8.67 6.77 9.76
C LYS A 54 -10.00 6.03 9.56
N TYR A 55 -10.12 4.86 10.17
CA TYR A 55 -11.31 3.99 10.10
C TYR A 55 -12.60 4.66 10.59
N ARG A 56 -12.51 5.73 11.37
CA ARG A 56 -13.68 6.46 11.89
C ARG A 56 -14.06 7.67 11.03
N ALA A 57 -13.37 7.89 9.92
CA ALA A 57 -13.53 9.09 9.11
C ALA A 57 -14.99 9.30 8.66
N ARG A 58 -15.68 8.28 8.16
CA ARG A 58 -17.09 8.41 7.71
C ARG A 58 -18.05 8.77 8.84
N ALA A 59 -17.78 8.32 10.06
CA ALA A 59 -18.61 8.59 11.21
C ALA A 59 -18.27 9.91 11.92
N GLU A 60 -17.01 10.25 12.01
CA GLU A 60 -16.52 11.30 12.91
C GLU A 60 -15.89 12.49 12.18
N ASP A 61 -15.33 12.35 10.98
CA ASP A 61 -14.73 13.47 10.25
C ASP A 61 -15.83 14.48 9.85
N PRO A 62 -15.77 15.74 10.33
CA PRO A 62 -16.80 16.73 10.05
C PRO A 62 -17.02 16.98 8.54
N ILE A 63 -16.06 16.66 7.70
CA ILE A 63 -16.15 16.86 6.26
C ILE A 63 -17.29 16.05 5.62
N TYR A 64 -17.60 14.87 6.16
CA TYR A 64 -18.75 14.07 5.69
C TYR A 64 -20.11 14.72 5.96
N ARG A 65 -20.17 15.76 6.79
CA ARG A 65 -21.42 16.47 7.14
C ARG A 65 -21.70 17.71 6.29
N GLY A 66 -20.94 17.94 5.24
CA GLY A 66 -21.18 19.10 4.38
C GLY A 66 -19.93 19.72 3.78
N GLY A 67 -18.80 19.06 3.90
CA GLY A 67 -17.55 19.45 3.26
C GLY A 67 -17.32 18.79 1.91
N ASP A 68 -16.16 19.01 1.36
CA ASP A 68 -15.64 18.29 0.20
C ASP A 68 -15.09 16.92 0.65
N VAL A 69 -15.86 15.86 0.44
CA VAL A 69 -15.53 14.50 0.90
C VAL A 69 -14.24 13.96 0.29
N THR A 70 -13.76 14.53 -0.83
CA THR A 70 -12.45 14.16 -1.41
C THR A 70 -11.29 14.57 -0.50
N ARG A 71 -11.53 15.41 0.49
CA ARG A 71 -10.56 15.85 1.51
C ARG A 71 -10.77 15.16 2.85
N ALA A 72 -11.61 14.16 2.93
CA ALA A 72 -11.80 13.38 4.15
C ALA A 72 -10.51 12.64 4.53
N THR A 73 -10.29 12.47 5.83
CA THR A 73 -9.08 11.83 6.33
C THR A 73 -9.23 10.31 6.44
N ASN A 74 -9.51 9.70 5.30
CA ASN A 74 -9.67 8.27 5.10
C ASN A 74 -8.52 7.71 4.25
N SER A 75 -8.57 6.42 3.92
CA SER A 75 -7.65 5.78 2.99
C SER A 75 -7.66 6.47 1.63
N TRP A 76 -6.51 6.54 0.97
CA TRP A 76 -6.40 7.03 -0.40
C TRP A 76 -7.22 6.23 -1.40
N GLU A 77 -7.43 4.94 -1.15
CA GLU A 77 -8.24 4.04 -1.97
C GLU A 77 -9.74 4.14 -1.68
N ALA A 78 -10.15 4.86 -0.62
CA ALA A 78 -11.57 5.04 -0.31
C ALA A 78 -12.31 5.66 -1.50
N PRO A 79 -13.49 5.13 -1.88
CA PRO A 79 -14.21 5.55 -3.09
C PRO A 79 -14.49 7.05 -3.17
N GLU A 80 -14.74 7.69 -2.04
CA GLU A 80 -15.00 9.13 -1.96
C GLU A 80 -13.75 9.99 -2.16
N ILE A 81 -12.56 9.45 -1.90
CA ILE A 81 -11.27 10.11 -2.16
C ILE A 81 -10.83 9.84 -3.60
N GLY A 82 -10.94 8.58 -4.03
CA GLY A 82 -10.74 8.17 -5.42
C GLY A 82 -9.32 8.41 -5.96
N ARG A 83 -8.30 8.42 -5.08
CA ARG A 83 -6.89 8.62 -5.45
C ARG A 83 -6.03 7.48 -4.91
N PRO A 84 -6.14 6.25 -5.43
CA PRO A 84 -5.35 5.13 -4.94
C PRO A 84 -3.85 5.42 -5.00
N GLY A 85 -3.11 4.85 -4.06
CA GLY A 85 -1.65 5.03 -3.94
C GLY A 85 -0.89 4.60 -5.18
N SER A 86 -1.44 3.61 -5.88
CA SER A 86 -0.89 3.08 -7.14
C SER A 86 -0.73 4.12 -8.24
N LEU A 87 -1.53 5.18 -8.27
CA LEU A 87 -1.39 6.26 -9.25
C LEU A 87 -0.12 7.09 -9.07
N THR A 88 0.42 7.19 -7.84
CA THR A 88 1.67 7.91 -7.55
C THR A 88 2.87 6.98 -7.51
N PHE A 89 2.75 5.87 -6.75
CA PHE A 89 3.89 4.99 -6.44
C PHE A 89 3.76 3.57 -7.00
N GLY A 90 2.70 3.27 -7.74
CA GLY A 90 2.48 1.95 -8.34
C GLY A 90 1.97 0.88 -7.38
N LEU A 91 1.71 1.21 -6.12
CA LEU A 91 1.29 0.28 -5.08
C LEU A 91 0.20 0.89 -4.20
N ASN A 92 -0.68 0.04 -3.65
CA ASN A 92 -1.76 0.39 -2.74
C ASN A 92 -1.53 -0.25 -1.37
N ALA A 93 -1.80 0.48 -0.30
CA ALA A 93 -1.73 -0.05 1.05
C ALA A 93 -2.79 -1.13 1.30
N THR A 94 -3.99 -0.99 0.71
CA THR A 94 -5.09 -1.96 0.82
C THR A 94 -4.84 -3.30 0.13
N ARG A 95 -3.82 -3.39 -0.72
CA ARG A 95 -3.32 -4.64 -1.34
C ARG A 95 -2.06 -5.15 -0.67
N GLY A 96 -1.70 -4.53 0.43
CA GLY A 96 -0.46 -4.79 1.13
C GLY A 96 -0.59 -5.89 2.17
N LEU A 97 0.48 -6.00 2.93
CA LEU A 97 0.62 -6.95 4.01
C LEU A 97 0.61 -6.21 5.34
N TYR A 98 -0.22 -6.69 6.25
CA TYR A 98 -0.24 -6.26 7.65
C TYR A 98 -0.05 -7.47 8.55
N ALA A 99 1.13 -7.61 9.17
CA ALA A 99 1.37 -8.65 10.14
C ALA A 99 0.38 -8.54 11.31
N GLY A 100 -0.22 -9.65 11.71
CA GLY A 100 -1.28 -9.68 12.72
C GLY A 100 -2.70 -9.41 12.21
N TRP A 101 -2.87 -9.15 10.88
CA TRP A 101 -4.19 -8.95 10.25
C TRP A 101 -4.46 -10.00 9.17
N GLY A 102 -3.97 -11.21 9.36
CA GLY A 102 -4.22 -12.35 8.48
C GLY A 102 -3.25 -12.51 7.32
N GLY A 103 -2.42 -11.52 7.04
CA GLY A 103 -1.39 -11.60 6.01
C GLY A 103 0.00 -11.35 6.56
N CYS A 104 0.98 -12.15 6.18
CA CYS A 104 2.35 -11.98 6.63
C CYS A 104 3.38 -12.54 5.65
N ALA A 105 4.60 -12.06 5.76
CA ALA A 105 5.73 -12.63 5.04
C ALA A 105 6.15 -13.95 5.70
N PRO A 106 6.30 -15.05 4.95
CA PRO A 106 6.81 -16.30 5.48
C PRO A 106 8.19 -16.12 6.13
N ARG A 107 8.41 -16.79 7.26
CA ARG A 107 9.74 -16.84 7.86
C ARG A 107 10.76 -17.40 6.86
N GLY A 108 11.89 -16.72 6.72
CA GLY A 108 12.96 -17.11 5.80
C GLY A 108 12.80 -16.61 4.36
N ALA A 109 11.62 -16.14 3.95
CA ALA A 109 11.39 -15.57 2.62
C ALA A 109 11.29 -14.04 2.66
N ARG A 110 12.12 -13.38 3.44
CA ARG A 110 12.07 -11.92 3.69
C ARG A 110 12.78 -11.09 2.63
N GLY A 111 12.70 -11.53 1.38
CA GLY A 111 13.24 -10.84 0.22
C GLY A 111 12.27 -10.93 -0.94
N PHE A 112 12.50 -10.14 -1.97
CA PHE A 112 11.68 -10.11 -3.16
C PHE A 112 12.29 -10.99 -4.25
N PRO A 113 11.70 -12.13 -4.64
CA PRO A 113 12.07 -12.85 -5.86
C PRO A 113 12.09 -11.92 -7.06
N VAL A 114 13.22 -11.90 -7.76
CA VAL A 114 13.45 -11.04 -8.93
C VAL A 114 12.90 -11.72 -10.18
N TYR A 115 12.05 -11.01 -10.93
CA TYR A 115 11.45 -11.51 -12.18
C TYR A 115 12.01 -10.83 -13.42
N ARG A 116 12.53 -9.60 -13.30
CA ARG A 116 13.04 -8.80 -14.44
C ARG A 116 14.48 -8.33 -14.20
N PRO A 117 15.46 -9.26 -14.10
CA PRO A 117 16.83 -8.90 -13.74
C PRO A 117 17.53 -8.00 -14.76
N GLY A 118 17.08 -8.00 -16.01
CA GLY A 118 17.61 -7.14 -17.07
C GLY A 118 17.12 -5.69 -17.02
N HIS A 119 16.24 -5.33 -16.09
CA HIS A 119 15.77 -3.95 -15.94
C HIS A 119 16.90 -3.04 -15.43
N TRP A 120 16.94 -1.78 -15.87
CA TRP A 120 17.97 -0.80 -15.50
C TRP A 120 18.14 -0.62 -13.98
N ALA A 121 17.05 -0.76 -13.22
CA ALA A 121 17.06 -0.64 -11.75
C ALA A 121 17.96 -1.70 -11.08
N PHE A 122 18.21 -2.82 -11.73
CA PHE A 122 19.10 -3.88 -11.25
C PHE A 122 20.49 -3.86 -11.91
N ALA A 123 20.79 -2.83 -12.71
CA ALA A 123 22.09 -2.74 -13.35
C ALA A 123 23.23 -2.73 -12.32
N GLY A 124 24.20 -3.61 -12.50
CA GLY A 124 25.36 -3.75 -11.61
C GLY A 124 25.12 -4.52 -10.32
N THR A 125 23.89 -5.01 -10.04
CA THR A 125 23.59 -5.80 -8.83
C THR A 125 24.04 -7.25 -8.92
N GLY A 126 24.20 -7.81 -10.14
CA GLY A 126 24.50 -9.23 -10.37
C GLY A 126 23.33 -10.17 -10.08
N LEU A 127 22.12 -9.65 -9.92
CA LEU A 127 20.91 -10.44 -9.66
C LEU A 127 20.43 -11.15 -10.92
N TYR A 128 19.95 -12.38 -10.76
CA TYR A 128 19.32 -13.21 -11.78
C TYR A 128 17.84 -13.43 -11.49
N TYR A 129 17.12 -14.01 -12.44
CA TYR A 129 15.74 -14.44 -12.28
C TYR A 129 15.63 -15.44 -11.11
N GLY A 130 14.73 -15.15 -10.18
CA GLY A 130 14.50 -15.96 -8.99
C GLY A 130 15.41 -15.67 -7.80
N ASP A 131 16.45 -14.85 -7.96
CA ASP A 131 17.25 -14.40 -6.81
C ASP A 131 16.39 -13.58 -5.84
N LEU A 132 16.72 -13.66 -4.56
CA LEU A 132 16.00 -12.94 -3.50
C LEU A 132 16.66 -11.59 -3.22
N LEU A 133 16.08 -10.52 -3.71
CA LEU A 133 16.51 -9.15 -3.39
C LEU A 133 16.23 -8.86 -1.91
N GLY A 134 17.29 -8.55 -1.17
CA GLY A 134 17.18 -8.11 0.24
C GLY A 134 16.91 -9.21 1.27
N ALA A 135 17.00 -10.50 0.90
CA ALA A 135 16.71 -11.61 1.82
C ALA A 135 17.47 -11.55 3.16
N GLY A 136 18.76 -11.17 3.12
CA GLY A 136 19.60 -11.04 4.31
C GLY A 136 19.31 -9.81 5.16
N SER A 137 18.52 -8.86 4.66
CA SER A 137 18.25 -7.57 5.30
C SER A 137 16.81 -7.42 5.77
N HIS A 138 15.97 -8.45 5.63
CA HIS A 138 14.55 -8.41 6.02
C HIS A 138 13.82 -7.17 5.50
N VAL A 139 13.89 -6.94 4.18
CA VAL A 139 13.44 -5.71 3.53
C VAL A 139 11.93 -5.50 3.50
N PHE A 140 11.14 -6.52 3.84
CA PHE A 140 9.69 -6.40 4.05
C PHE A 140 9.20 -7.38 5.12
N GLY A 141 7.98 -7.22 5.61
CA GLY A 141 7.38 -8.20 6.52
C GLY A 141 6.41 -7.67 7.57
N TYR A 142 6.21 -6.36 7.71
CA TYR A 142 5.21 -5.81 8.65
C TYR A 142 4.15 -5.02 7.89
N GLU A 143 4.46 -3.86 7.38
CA GLU A 143 3.57 -3.01 6.61
C GLU A 143 4.16 -2.82 5.22
N VAL A 144 3.54 -3.43 4.22
CA VAL A 144 4.04 -3.46 2.83
C VAL A 144 2.87 -3.17 1.89
N ASP A 145 3.08 -2.28 0.94
CA ASP A 145 2.10 -2.00 -0.08
C ASP A 145 2.14 -3.06 -1.20
N GLY A 146 1.00 -3.28 -1.83
CA GLY A 146 0.84 -4.26 -2.89
C GLY A 146 0.11 -3.71 -4.12
N LEU A 147 -0.07 -4.57 -5.10
CA LEU A 147 -0.85 -4.29 -6.30
C LEU A 147 -1.46 -5.60 -6.80
N ASP A 148 -2.67 -5.54 -7.33
CA ASP A 148 -3.24 -6.67 -8.06
C ASP A 148 -2.37 -7.02 -9.27
N TYR A 149 -2.11 -8.29 -9.46
CA TYR A 149 -1.28 -8.76 -10.57
C TYR A 149 -1.74 -10.10 -11.11
N VAL A 150 -1.30 -10.38 -12.32
CA VAL A 150 -1.47 -11.68 -12.97
C VAL A 150 -0.12 -12.22 -13.42
N ILE A 151 0.04 -13.54 -13.44
CA ILE A 151 1.24 -14.15 -14.01
C ILE A 151 0.99 -14.45 -15.48
N ARG A 152 1.77 -13.82 -16.37
CA ARG A 152 1.75 -14.09 -17.80
C ARG A 152 3.14 -14.50 -18.28
N ASN A 153 3.23 -15.65 -18.93
CA ASN A 153 4.51 -16.20 -19.43
C ASN A 153 5.62 -16.26 -18.35
N GLY A 154 5.23 -16.55 -17.10
CA GLY A 154 6.16 -16.64 -15.97
C GLY A 154 6.57 -15.29 -15.36
N LEU A 155 6.00 -14.18 -15.81
CA LEU A 155 6.29 -12.85 -15.29
C LEU A 155 5.05 -12.24 -14.61
N PRO A 156 5.20 -11.55 -13.46
CA PRO A 156 4.13 -10.75 -12.89
C PRO A 156 3.91 -9.48 -13.72
N GLU A 157 2.66 -9.22 -14.03
CA GLU A 157 2.19 -8.02 -14.71
C GLU A 157 1.05 -7.39 -13.92
N PRO A 158 0.97 -6.05 -13.85
CA PRO A 158 -0.15 -5.38 -13.23
C PRO A 158 -1.47 -5.85 -13.83
N GLY A 159 -2.49 -6.02 -13.00
CA GLY A 159 -3.78 -6.55 -13.42
C GLY A 159 -4.87 -6.33 -12.38
N GLY A 160 -5.98 -7.07 -12.52
CA GLY A 160 -7.09 -6.99 -11.59
C GLY A 160 -7.88 -5.68 -11.70
N GLU A 161 -8.38 -5.20 -10.56
CA GLU A 161 -9.23 -4.00 -10.46
C GLU A 161 -8.44 -2.73 -10.15
N ASP A 162 -7.14 -2.83 -9.83
CA ASP A 162 -6.34 -1.68 -9.48
C ASP A 162 -6.10 -0.74 -10.68
N VAL A 163 -6.14 0.56 -10.41
CA VAL A 163 -5.75 1.58 -11.37
C VAL A 163 -4.27 1.88 -11.18
N TYR A 164 -3.49 1.90 -12.27
CA TYR A 164 -2.05 2.13 -12.23
C TYR A 164 -1.57 2.92 -13.45
N PRO A 165 -0.40 3.60 -13.39
CA PRO A 165 0.17 4.32 -14.51
C PRO A 165 0.50 3.39 -15.69
N GLU A 166 0.35 3.89 -16.91
CA GLU A 166 0.79 3.20 -18.11
C GLU A 166 2.30 2.90 -18.03
N GLY A 167 2.67 1.69 -18.42
CA GLY A 167 4.07 1.25 -18.42
C GLY A 167 4.60 0.76 -17.06
N LEU A 168 3.76 0.68 -16.02
CA LEU A 168 4.15 0.09 -14.74
C LEU A 168 4.68 -1.33 -14.94
N GLN A 169 5.83 -1.64 -14.34
CA GLN A 169 6.45 -2.96 -14.38
C GLN A 169 6.70 -3.49 -12.98
N ILE A 170 6.30 -4.72 -12.73
CA ILE A 170 6.63 -5.46 -11.50
C ILE A 170 7.99 -6.12 -11.72
N LEU A 171 9.00 -5.67 -11.01
CA LEU A 171 10.39 -6.14 -11.15
C LEU A 171 10.69 -7.31 -10.22
N ALA A 172 10.14 -7.26 -9.02
CA ALA A 172 10.27 -8.28 -7.99
C ALA A 172 8.96 -8.35 -7.20
N LEU A 173 8.63 -9.49 -6.62
CA LEU A 173 7.37 -9.74 -5.94
C LEU A 173 7.63 -10.46 -4.62
N GLY A 174 7.24 -9.84 -3.51
CA GLY A 174 7.29 -10.48 -2.19
C GLY A 174 6.17 -11.51 -2.04
N MET A 175 6.52 -12.68 -1.53
CA MET A 175 5.54 -13.71 -1.22
C MET A 175 4.94 -13.46 0.16
N THR A 176 3.63 -13.62 0.28
CA THR A 176 2.89 -13.52 1.53
C THR A 176 2.20 -14.83 1.88
N SER A 177 1.77 -14.98 3.12
CA SER A 177 1.08 -16.15 3.65
C SER A 177 -0.09 -15.67 4.51
N LEU A 178 -1.15 -16.45 4.57
CA LEU A 178 -2.26 -16.22 5.50
C LEU A 178 -1.95 -16.69 6.94
N VAL A 179 -0.80 -17.31 7.16
CA VAL A 179 -0.40 -17.82 8.47
C VAL A 179 0.95 -17.24 8.85
N GLU A 180 0.99 -16.49 9.93
CA GLU A 180 2.23 -16.04 10.54
C GLU A 180 2.71 -17.06 11.57
N GLU A 181 3.93 -17.53 11.42
CA GLU A 181 4.61 -18.26 12.45
C GLU A 181 5.26 -17.27 13.44
N SER A 182 4.46 -16.58 14.23
CA SER A 182 4.96 -15.78 15.34
C SER A 182 4.97 -16.60 16.63
N ALA A 183 6.08 -16.57 17.35
CA ALA A 183 6.18 -17.22 18.67
C ALA A 183 5.41 -16.43 19.76
N ASP A 184 5.09 -15.18 19.48
CA ASP A 184 4.59 -14.24 20.49
C ASP A 184 3.08 -13.97 20.37
N ILE A 185 2.44 -14.40 19.28
CA ILE A 185 1.00 -14.21 19.00
C ILE A 185 0.40 -15.56 18.66
N ALA A 186 -0.67 -15.95 19.35
CA ALA A 186 -1.43 -17.15 19.02
C ALA A 186 -2.02 -17.05 17.60
N ILE A 187 -2.07 -18.15 16.85
CA ILE A 187 -2.56 -18.15 15.47
C ILE A 187 -3.99 -17.61 15.38
N GLU A 188 -4.84 -18.00 16.33
CA GLU A 188 -6.22 -17.53 16.44
C GLU A 188 -6.37 -16.03 16.66
N ASP A 189 -5.36 -15.37 17.20
CA ASP A 189 -5.34 -13.91 17.45
C ASP A 189 -4.74 -13.12 16.26
N GLN A 190 -4.27 -13.82 15.21
CA GLN A 190 -3.64 -13.20 14.05
C GLN A 190 -4.61 -12.92 12.91
N PHE A 191 -5.84 -13.42 13.00
CA PHE A 191 -6.85 -13.26 11.97
C PHE A 191 -7.94 -12.28 12.41
N LEU A 192 -8.39 -11.46 11.48
CA LEU A 192 -9.57 -10.66 11.66
C LEU A 192 -10.79 -11.57 11.89
N THR A 193 -11.65 -11.19 12.81
CA THR A 193 -13.00 -11.75 12.87
C THR A 193 -13.82 -11.22 11.69
N ASP A 194 -14.92 -11.91 11.34
CA ASP A 194 -15.85 -11.42 10.31
C ASP A 194 -16.33 -9.98 10.59
N GLU A 195 -16.54 -9.63 11.84
CA GLU A 195 -16.98 -8.27 12.22
C GLU A 195 -15.88 -7.24 11.99
N ASP A 196 -14.63 -7.58 12.34
CA ASP A 196 -13.47 -6.72 12.09
C ASP A 196 -13.25 -6.54 10.58
N GLY A 197 -13.30 -7.62 9.82
CA GLY A 197 -13.20 -7.60 8.37
C GLY A 197 -14.30 -6.73 7.74
N ARG A 198 -15.55 -6.86 8.19
CA ARG A 198 -16.65 -6.01 7.70
C ARG A 198 -16.50 -4.56 8.07
N PHE A 199 -15.95 -4.26 9.24
CA PHE A 199 -15.62 -2.88 9.63
C PHE A 199 -14.53 -2.29 8.72
N VAL A 200 -13.50 -3.03 8.44
CA VAL A 200 -12.44 -2.64 7.50
C VAL A 200 -13.00 -2.49 6.08
N ALA A 201 -13.80 -3.45 5.61
CA ALA A 201 -14.47 -3.40 4.31
C ALA A 201 -15.36 -2.15 4.15
N GLU A 202 -16.14 -1.80 5.18
CA GLU A 202 -16.94 -0.56 5.18
C GLU A 202 -16.05 0.67 5.09
N THR A 203 -14.94 0.69 5.82
CA THR A 203 -14.01 1.81 5.84
C THR A 203 -13.32 2.02 4.50
N LEU A 204 -12.79 0.96 3.91
CA LEU A 204 -11.99 1.03 2.68
C LEU A 204 -12.87 1.09 1.42
N TYR A 205 -13.95 0.32 1.39
CA TYR A 205 -14.75 0.11 0.17
C TYR A 205 -16.19 0.64 0.25
N GLY A 206 -16.58 1.22 1.38
CA GLY A 206 -17.85 1.93 1.53
C GLY A 206 -19.03 1.08 1.95
N SER A 207 -18.91 -0.24 2.12
CA SER A 207 -19.99 -1.10 2.62
C SER A 207 -19.47 -2.37 3.26
N ARG A 208 -20.31 -3.00 4.11
CA ARG A 208 -20.06 -4.29 4.78
C ARG A 208 -20.52 -5.50 3.96
N SER A 209 -20.55 -5.38 2.63
CA SER A 209 -20.98 -6.46 1.75
C SER A 209 -19.99 -7.63 1.77
N ASP A 210 -20.48 -8.84 1.44
CA ASP A 210 -19.63 -10.02 1.33
C ASP A 210 -18.56 -9.82 0.23
N GLU A 211 -18.92 -9.16 -0.88
CA GLU A 211 -17.98 -8.81 -1.94
C GLU A 211 -16.82 -7.92 -1.44
N ASN A 212 -17.12 -6.95 -0.58
CA ASN A 212 -16.08 -6.09 -0.02
C ASN A 212 -15.31 -6.78 1.11
N LEU A 213 -15.94 -7.68 1.85
CA LEU A 213 -15.24 -8.51 2.83
C LEU A 213 -14.19 -9.42 2.18
N GLU A 214 -14.48 -9.96 1.01
CA GLU A 214 -13.53 -10.78 0.25
C GLU A 214 -12.29 -10.00 -0.25
N LYS A 215 -12.35 -8.67 -0.23
CA LYS A 215 -11.23 -7.78 -0.61
C LYS A 215 -10.33 -7.41 0.57
N VAL A 216 -10.76 -7.64 1.81
CA VAL A 216 -10.00 -7.39 3.04
C VAL A 216 -9.12 -8.59 3.35
#